data_8c60890af44cb915d956ef74213ea151
#
_entry.id   8c60890af44cb915d956ef74213ea151
#
_cell.length_a   1.000
_cell.length_b   1.000
_cell.length_c   1.000
_cell.angle_alpha   90.00
_cell.angle_beta   90.00
_cell.angle_gamma   90.00
#
_symmetry.space_group_name_H-M   'P 1'
#
loop_
_entity.id
_entity.type
_entity.pdbx_description
1 polymer ?
#
loop_
_entity_poly.entity_id
_entity_poly.type
_entity_poly.pdbx_seq_one_letter_code
_entity_poly.pdbx_strand_id
1 'polypeptide(L)'
;MVFDQSLGDLFVIRVAGNIVAPSQIGSIEFAAERFGTRLVVVLGHSRCGAVLATLEELQHPSGGSHSRNLRSIVDRIRPAVEGLLSDGAASDPERLLEEAVRANIRASAEQLKHGSEVLEQLIAGDGLIIVGAEYSLNTGVVDFFTGVPAPA
;
A
#
# COMPACT_ATOMS: atom_id res chain seq x y z
N MET A 1 0.62 13.09 -15.52
CA MET A 1 -0.18 12.13 -14.70
C MET A 1 0.71 10.94 -14.40
N VAL A 2 0.50 10.23 -13.28
CA VAL A 2 1.44 9.17 -12.81
C VAL A 2 1.62 8.05 -13.83
N PHE A 3 0.55 7.61 -14.50
CA PHE A 3 0.59 6.51 -15.48
C PHE A 3 0.25 6.96 -16.91
N ASP A 4 0.13 8.25 -17.15
CA ASP A 4 -0.21 8.83 -18.46
C ASP A 4 -1.43 8.18 -19.15
N GLN A 5 -2.44 7.87 -18.36
CA GLN A 5 -3.69 7.25 -18.81
C GLN A 5 -4.82 8.28 -18.89
N SER A 6 -5.80 8.01 -19.76
CA SER A 6 -6.97 8.86 -19.96
C SER A 6 -8.09 8.61 -18.94
N LEU A 7 -9.12 9.44 -18.97
CA LEU A 7 -10.34 9.22 -18.20
C LEU A 7 -11.04 7.93 -18.65
N GLY A 8 -11.32 7.06 -17.67
CA GLY A 8 -11.94 5.77 -17.93
C GLY A 8 -10.98 4.58 -18.06
N ASP A 9 -9.67 4.82 -18.21
CA ASP A 9 -8.68 3.75 -18.35
C ASP A 9 -8.28 3.15 -17.00
N LEU A 10 -8.49 3.89 -15.91
CA LEU A 10 -8.12 3.45 -14.56
C LEU A 10 -9.31 3.47 -13.61
N PHE A 11 -9.47 2.41 -12.84
CA PHE A 11 -10.30 2.41 -11.64
C PHE A 11 -9.43 2.83 -10.45
N VAL A 12 -9.70 3.99 -9.85
CA VAL A 12 -8.81 4.58 -8.84
C VAL A 12 -9.47 4.59 -7.46
N ILE A 13 -8.79 3.99 -6.49
CA ILE A 13 -9.15 4.03 -5.07
C ILE A 13 -8.08 4.83 -4.34
N ARG A 14 -8.48 5.86 -3.59
CA ARG A 14 -7.54 6.70 -2.85
C ARG A 14 -7.86 6.70 -1.36
N VAL A 15 -6.84 6.38 -0.57
CA VAL A 15 -6.90 6.38 0.89
C VAL A 15 -5.52 6.73 1.47
N ALA A 16 -5.48 7.36 2.64
CA ALA A 16 -4.22 7.69 3.30
C ALA A 16 -3.41 6.42 3.62
N GLY A 17 -2.11 6.44 3.28
CA GLY A 17 -1.19 5.35 3.57
C GLY A 17 -1.45 4.06 2.78
N ASN A 18 -2.14 4.14 1.64
CA ASN A 18 -2.46 2.97 0.78
C ASN A 18 -2.94 1.73 1.57
N ILE A 19 -3.64 1.96 2.70
CA ILE A 19 -4.15 0.88 3.55
C ILE A 19 -5.20 0.04 2.82
N VAL A 20 -5.30 -1.22 3.23
CA VAL A 20 -6.33 -2.14 2.77
C VAL A 20 -7.34 -2.36 3.89
N ALA A 21 -8.59 -1.93 3.65
CA ALA A 21 -9.72 -2.14 4.52
C ALA A 21 -10.84 -2.83 3.72
N PRO A 22 -11.91 -3.36 4.34
CA PRO A 22 -12.96 -4.08 3.63
C PRO A 22 -13.56 -3.32 2.44
N SER A 23 -13.72 -2.00 2.54
CA SER A 23 -14.24 -1.18 1.45
C SER A 23 -13.29 -1.08 0.25
N GLN A 24 -11.96 -1.08 0.48
CA GLN A 24 -10.97 -1.12 -0.58
C GLN A 24 -10.96 -2.48 -1.28
N ILE A 25 -11.01 -3.58 -0.51
CA ILE A 25 -11.11 -4.94 -1.07
C ILE A 25 -12.36 -5.04 -1.94
N GLY A 26 -13.53 -4.73 -1.42
CA GLY A 26 -14.79 -4.80 -2.18
C GLY A 26 -14.80 -3.91 -3.43
N SER A 27 -14.11 -2.76 -3.40
CA SER A 27 -13.96 -1.90 -4.58
C SER A 27 -13.07 -2.54 -5.66
N ILE A 28 -12.03 -3.26 -5.25
CA ILE A 28 -11.14 -4.00 -6.16
C ILE A 28 -11.87 -5.21 -6.75
N GLU A 29 -12.59 -5.98 -5.91
CA GLU A 29 -13.45 -7.07 -6.38
C GLU A 29 -14.44 -6.59 -7.43
N PHE A 30 -15.13 -5.48 -7.14
CA PHE A 30 -16.06 -4.87 -8.08
C PHE A 30 -15.38 -4.50 -9.41
N ALA A 31 -14.19 -3.89 -9.37
CA ALA A 31 -13.46 -3.55 -10.58
C ALA A 31 -13.05 -4.80 -11.37
N ALA A 32 -12.60 -5.84 -10.69
CA ALA A 32 -12.17 -7.09 -11.29
C ALA A 32 -13.34 -7.86 -11.94
N GLU A 33 -14.48 -7.93 -11.26
CA GLU A 33 -15.67 -8.65 -11.75
C GLU A 33 -16.45 -7.85 -12.80
N ARG A 34 -16.64 -6.54 -12.56
CA ARG A 34 -17.51 -5.71 -13.41
C ARG A 34 -16.83 -5.22 -14.68
N PHE A 35 -15.54 -4.90 -14.59
CA PHE A 35 -14.77 -4.31 -15.69
C PHE A 35 -13.69 -5.23 -16.24
N GLY A 36 -13.54 -6.43 -15.68
CA GLY A 36 -12.51 -7.36 -16.13
C GLY A 36 -11.09 -6.90 -15.83
N THR A 37 -10.89 -6.04 -14.83
CA THR A 37 -9.56 -5.56 -14.43
C THR A 37 -8.68 -6.74 -14.01
N ARG A 38 -7.46 -6.84 -14.60
CA ARG A 38 -6.51 -7.94 -14.32
C ARG A 38 -5.15 -7.43 -13.82
N LEU A 39 -5.01 -6.13 -13.58
CA LEU A 39 -3.85 -5.54 -12.93
C LEU A 39 -4.31 -4.64 -11.79
N VAL A 40 -3.80 -4.92 -10.60
CA VAL A 40 -3.97 -4.08 -9.41
C VAL A 40 -2.59 -3.53 -9.03
N VAL A 41 -2.48 -2.22 -8.94
CA VAL A 41 -1.27 -1.55 -8.48
C VAL A 41 -1.52 -0.94 -7.10
N VAL A 42 -0.82 -1.44 -6.09
CA VAL A 42 -0.74 -0.80 -4.78
C VAL A 42 0.35 0.28 -4.86
N LEU A 43 -0.08 1.53 -4.95
CA LEU A 43 0.82 2.66 -5.13
C LEU A 43 0.98 3.44 -3.83
N GLY A 44 2.17 3.38 -3.24
CA GLY A 44 2.60 4.33 -2.21
C GLY A 44 3.42 5.45 -2.81
N HIS A 45 3.94 6.33 -1.96
CA HIS A 45 4.79 7.43 -2.39
C HIS A 45 5.83 7.78 -1.33
N SER A 46 6.95 8.32 -1.75
CA SER A 46 7.99 8.80 -0.85
C SER A 46 7.45 9.85 0.13
N ARG A 47 7.98 9.87 1.35
CA ARG A 47 7.59 10.80 2.42
C ARG A 47 6.10 10.77 2.76
N CYS A 48 5.48 9.58 2.78
CA CYS A 48 4.06 9.41 3.10
C CYS A 48 3.77 9.83 4.55
N GLY A 49 2.93 10.86 4.73
CA GLY A 49 2.58 11.39 6.04
C GLY A 49 1.86 10.40 6.95
N ALA A 50 1.06 9.48 6.40
CA ALA A 50 0.38 8.45 7.20
C ALA A 50 1.37 7.40 7.76
N VAL A 51 2.39 7.03 6.98
CA VAL A 51 3.47 6.15 7.44
C VAL A 51 4.33 6.84 8.48
N LEU A 52 4.70 8.11 8.24
CA LEU A 52 5.45 8.93 9.21
C LEU A 52 4.71 9.05 10.54
N ALA A 53 3.42 9.41 10.51
CA ALA A 53 2.61 9.52 11.73
C ALA A 53 2.50 8.19 12.48
N THR A 54 2.52 7.05 11.78
CA THR A 54 2.54 5.72 12.40
C THR A 54 3.87 5.45 13.10
N LEU A 55 5.00 5.78 12.48
CA LEU A 55 6.33 5.65 13.10
C LEU A 55 6.47 6.55 14.34
N GLU A 56 6.00 7.81 14.26
CA GLU A 56 5.99 8.75 15.38
C GLU A 56 5.16 8.23 16.55
N GLU A 57 3.96 7.70 16.30
CA GLU A 57 3.11 7.11 17.34
C GLU A 57 3.73 5.86 17.99
N LEU A 58 4.48 5.06 17.22
CA LEU A 58 5.20 3.90 17.74
C LEU A 58 6.39 4.28 18.62
N GLN A 59 7.11 5.33 18.24
CA GLN A 59 8.27 5.83 18.98
C GLN A 59 7.86 6.65 20.21
N HIS A 60 6.76 7.41 20.09
CA HIS A 60 6.27 8.35 21.10
C HIS A 60 4.75 8.24 21.25
N PRO A 61 4.24 7.19 21.94
CA PRO A 61 2.81 6.99 22.09
C PRO A 61 2.09 8.22 22.66
N SER A 62 1.14 8.76 21.91
CA SER A 62 0.41 9.98 22.22
C SER A 62 -0.62 9.84 23.36
N GLY A 63 -0.72 8.65 23.96
CA GLY A 63 -1.66 8.39 25.07
C GLY A 63 -3.14 8.50 24.70
N GLY A 64 -3.46 8.43 23.39
CA GLY A 64 -4.84 8.46 22.91
C GLY A 64 -5.32 9.80 22.37
N SER A 65 -4.43 10.75 22.07
CA SER A 65 -4.76 12.08 21.53
C SER A 65 -5.33 12.05 20.10
N HIS A 66 -5.13 10.98 19.35
CA HIS A 66 -5.66 10.84 18.00
C HIS A 66 -7.14 10.42 17.96
N SER A 67 -7.86 10.95 16.97
CA SER A 67 -9.23 10.49 16.73
C SER A 67 -9.29 8.99 16.42
N ARG A 68 -10.43 8.36 16.73
CA ARG A 68 -10.66 6.93 16.43
C ARG A 68 -10.44 6.60 14.95
N ASN A 69 -10.77 7.52 14.07
CA ASN A 69 -10.66 7.34 12.62
C ASN A 69 -9.20 7.38 12.16
N LEU A 70 -8.39 8.30 12.70
CA LEU A 70 -6.94 8.33 12.43
C LEU A 70 -6.26 7.09 12.97
N ARG A 71 -6.65 6.64 14.18
CA ARG A 71 -6.14 5.40 14.76
C ARG A 71 -6.38 4.20 13.86
N SER A 72 -7.54 4.12 13.17
CA SER A 72 -7.83 3.02 12.26
C SER A 72 -6.86 2.94 11.06
N ILE A 73 -6.24 4.05 10.67
CA ILE A 73 -5.19 4.08 9.63
C ILE A 73 -3.87 3.60 10.23
N VAL A 74 -3.47 4.16 11.38
CA VAL A 74 -2.25 3.78 12.11
C VAL A 74 -2.22 2.30 12.41
N ASP A 75 -3.32 1.73 12.92
CA ASP A 75 -3.42 0.32 13.30
C ASP A 75 -3.28 -0.64 12.09
N ARG A 76 -3.58 -0.18 10.88
CA ARG A 76 -3.38 -0.96 9.65
C ARG A 76 -1.97 -0.89 9.11
N ILE A 77 -1.27 0.23 9.32
CA ILE A 77 0.12 0.41 8.90
C ILE A 77 1.08 -0.24 9.90
N ARG A 78 0.79 -0.15 11.21
CA ARG A 78 1.62 -0.61 12.33
C ARG A 78 2.26 -1.99 12.10
N PRO A 79 1.51 -3.07 11.76
CA PRO A 79 2.10 -4.41 11.62
C PRO A 79 3.20 -4.50 10.57
N ALA A 80 3.14 -3.64 9.56
CA ALA A 80 4.13 -3.62 8.47
C ALA A 80 5.45 -2.93 8.86
N VAL A 81 5.41 -2.01 9.85
CA VAL A 81 6.54 -1.12 10.12
C VAL A 81 7.16 -1.28 11.51
N GLU A 82 6.43 -1.87 12.48
CA GLU A 82 6.91 -1.96 13.87
C GLU A 82 8.21 -2.73 14.03
N GLY A 83 8.44 -3.76 13.20
CA GLY A 83 9.70 -4.53 13.21
C GLY A 83 10.93 -3.70 12.83
N LEU A 84 10.77 -2.68 11.98
CA LEU A 84 11.87 -1.83 11.51
C LEU A 84 12.50 -0.98 12.63
N LEU A 85 11.74 -0.72 13.69
CA LEU A 85 12.23 0.05 14.83
C LEU A 85 13.27 -0.73 15.65
N SER A 86 13.26 -2.06 15.57
CA SER A 86 14.19 -2.94 16.29
C SER A 86 15.50 -3.19 15.51
N ASP A 87 15.52 -3.01 14.19
CA ASP A 87 16.58 -3.46 13.29
C ASP A 87 17.71 -2.44 13.05
N GLY A 88 17.83 -1.41 13.91
CA GLY A 88 18.91 -0.41 13.81
C GLY A 88 18.68 0.66 12.74
N ALA A 89 17.65 0.56 11.91
CA ALA A 89 17.23 1.61 10.97
C ALA A 89 16.75 2.89 11.70
N ALA A 90 16.42 2.77 12.98
CA ALA A 90 16.01 3.88 13.84
C ALA A 90 17.06 4.99 14.03
N SER A 91 18.31 4.75 13.66
CA SER A 91 19.39 5.76 13.71
C SER A 91 19.35 6.78 12.56
N ASP A 92 18.70 6.47 11.46
CA ASP A 92 18.50 7.33 10.29
C ASP A 92 17.00 7.46 9.97
N PRO A 93 16.37 8.59 10.36
CA PRO A 93 14.93 8.78 10.18
C PRO A 93 14.47 8.81 8.72
N GLU A 94 15.31 9.29 7.78
CA GLU A 94 14.93 9.33 6.36
C GLU A 94 14.92 7.91 5.80
N ARG A 95 15.96 7.14 6.05
CA ARG A 95 16.06 5.75 5.65
C ARG A 95 14.95 4.90 6.30
N LEU A 96 14.66 5.10 7.58
CA LEU A 96 13.56 4.40 8.26
C LEU A 96 12.23 4.67 7.57
N LEU A 97 11.95 5.92 7.21
CA LEU A 97 10.71 6.27 6.52
C LEU A 97 10.63 5.65 5.11
N GLU A 98 11.73 5.62 4.36
CA GLU A 98 11.79 4.96 3.04
C GLU A 98 11.50 3.46 3.15
N GLU A 99 12.16 2.78 4.08
CA GLU A 99 11.95 1.35 4.33
C GLU A 99 10.50 1.06 4.80
N ALA A 100 9.94 1.91 5.66
CA ALA A 100 8.57 1.80 6.16
C ALA A 100 7.53 2.01 5.05
N VAL A 101 7.72 2.97 4.15
CA VAL A 101 6.84 3.16 2.98
C VAL A 101 6.81 1.90 2.14
N ARG A 102 7.96 1.33 1.79
CA ARG A 102 8.04 0.10 0.99
C ARG A 102 7.47 -1.12 1.73
N ALA A 103 7.72 -1.24 3.03
CA ALA A 103 7.15 -2.31 3.85
C ALA A 103 5.63 -2.25 3.87
N ASN A 104 5.04 -1.07 4.04
CA ASN A 104 3.60 -0.87 4.02
C ASN A 104 2.97 -1.18 2.64
N ILE A 105 3.63 -0.82 1.54
CA ILE A 105 3.19 -1.20 0.18
C ILE A 105 3.18 -2.72 0.02
N ARG A 106 4.26 -3.42 0.42
CA ARG A 106 4.32 -4.89 0.37
C ARG A 106 3.21 -5.53 1.18
N ALA A 107 3.03 -5.09 2.42
CA ALA A 107 1.98 -5.62 3.31
C ALA A 107 0.58 -5.43 2.72
N SER A 108 0.30 -4.27 2.13
CA SER A 108 -0.98 -3.99 1.46
C SER A 108 -1.18 -4.89 0.23
N ALA A 109 -0.14 -5.11 -0.58
CA ALA A 109 -0.21 -5.99 -1.73
C ALA A 109 -0.44 -7.46 -1.32
N GLU A 110 0.25 -7.94 -0.29
CA GLU A 110 0.06 -9.30 0.25
C GLU A 110 -1.32 -9.46 0.87
N GLN A 111 -1.84 -8.46 1.58
CA GLN A 111 -3.19 -8.49 2.13
C GLN A 111 -4.26 -8.60 1.03
N LEU A 112 -4.08 -7.95 -0.12
CA LEU A 112 -4.98 -8.11 -1.27
C LEU A 112 -4.89 -9.49 -1.91
N LYS A 113 -3.71 -10.10 -1.95
CA LYS A 113 -3.52 -11.44 -2.52
C LYS A 113 -4.17 -12.54 -1.70
N HIS A 114 -4.27 -12.36 -0.36
CA HIS A 114 -4.69 -13.40 0.59
C HIS A 114 -5.89 -12.99 1.44
N GLY A 115 -6.50 -11.85 1.20
CA GLY A 115 -7.60 -11.32 2.01
C GLY A 115 -8.97 -11.38 1.35
N SER A 116 -9.09 -12.02 0.18
CA SER A 116 -10.34 -12.14 -0.57
C SER A 116 -10.34 -13.40 -1.42
N GLU A 117 -11.31 -14.28 -1.18
CA GLU A 117 -11.51 -15.49 -1.98
C GLU A 117 -11.70 -15.17 -3.47
N VAL A 118 -12.39 -14.08 -3.79
CA VAL A 118 -12.61 -13.62 -5.17
C VAL A 118 -11.28 -13.28 -5.84
N LEU A 119 -10.43 -12.49 -5.17
CA LEU A 119 -9.14 -12.10 -5.73
C LEU A 119 -8.19 -13.29 -5.82
N GLU A 120 -8.18 -14.19 -4.84
CA GLU A 120 -7.38 -15.42 -4.88
C GLU A 120 -7.75 -16.30 -6.07
N GLN A 121 -9.05 -16.49 -6.33
CA GLN A 121 -9.54 -17.25 -7.48
C GLN A 121 -9.12 -16.61 -8.82
N LEU A 122 -9.21 -15.29 -8.93
CA LEU A 122 -8.80 -14.55 -10.12
C LEU A 122 -7.27 -14.61 -10.34
N ILE A 123 -6.48 -14.57 -9.26
CA ILE A 123 -5.03 -14.74 -9.34
C ILE A 123 -4.68 -16.17 -9.83
N ALA A 124 -5.35 -17.18 -9.28
CA ALA A 124 -5.05 -18.57 -9.60
C ALA A 124 -5.52 -19.00 -10.99
N GLY A 125 -6.66 -18.49 -11.46
CA GLY A 125 -7.35 -19.02 -12.65
C GLY A 125 -7.57 -18.04 -13.80
N ASP A 126 -7.46 -16.73 -13.57
CA ASP A 126 -7.88 -15.71 -14.56
C ASP A 126 -6.86 -14.58 -14.74
N GLY A 127 -5.62 -14.79 -14.33
CA GLY A 127 -4.48 -13.94 -14.65
C GLY A 127 -4.47 -12.58 -13.94
N LEU A 128 -5.19 -12.41 -12.82
CA LEU A 128 -5.09 -11.21 -12.01
C LEU A 128 -3.69 -11.10 -11.41
N ILE A 129 -3.05 -9.94 -11.57
CA ILE A 129 -1.74 -9.62 -11.01
C ILE A 129 -1.90 -8.47 -10.03
N ILE A 130 -1.31 -8.61 -8.84
CA ILE A 130 -1.23 -7.56 -7.83
C ILE A 130 0.23 -7.20 -7.62
N VAL A 131 0.57 -5.96 -7.92
CA VAL A 131 1.93 -5.42 -7.81
C VAL A 131 1.99 -4.26 -6.83
N GLY A 132 3.15 -4.03 -6.22
CA GLY A 132 3.41 -2.87 -5.41
C GLY A 132 4.43 -1.95 -6.08
N ALA A 133 4.16 -0.65 -5.99
CA ALA A 133 5.01 0.39 -6.56
C ALA A 133 5.12 1.60 -5.64
N GLU A 134 6.24 2.31 -5.75
CA GLU A 134 6.49 3.57 -5.06
C GLU A 134 6.62 4.71 -6.07
N TYR A 135 5.84 5.77 -5.85
CA TYR A 135 5.96 7.02 -6.60
C TYR A 135 6.91 7.98 -5.88
N SER A 136 7.97 8.38 -6.55
CA SER A 136 8.89 9.40 -6.05
C SER A 136 8.31 10.81 -6.25
N LEU A 137 8.02 11.51 -5.16
CA LEU A 137 7.58 12.91 -5.20
C LEU A 137 8.67 13.86 -5.71
N ASN A 138 9.95 13.43 -5.68
CA ASN A 138 11.07 14.26 -6.12
C ASN A 138 11.29 14.15 -7.64
N THR A 139 11.17 12.96 -8.19
CA THR A 139 11.54 12.66 -9.58
C THR A 139 10.36 12.40 -10.51
N GLY A 140 9.18 12.08 -9.94
CA GLY A 140 8.01 11.64 -10.69
C GLY A 140 8.10 10.20 -11.21
N VAL A 141 9.14 9.46 -10.85
CA VAL A 141 9.34 8.07 -11.26
C VAL A 141 8.47 7.14 -10.41
N VAL A 142 7.90 6.12 -11.04
CA VAL A 142 7.24 4.98 -10.37
C VAL A 142 8.17 3.79 -10.42
N ASP A 143 8.58 3.30 -9.26
CA ASP A 143 9.39 2.09 -9.09
C ASP A 143 8.49 0.90 -8.72
N PHE A 144 8.35 -0.06 -9.62
CA PHE A 144 7.62 -1.31 -9.38
C PHE A 144 8.59 -2.31 -8.78
N PHE A 145 8.41 -2.69 -7.51
CA PHE A 145 9.42 -3.47 -6.77
C PHE A 145 8.91 -4.76 -6.13
N THR A 146 7.60 -5.03 -6.16
CA THR A 146 7.05 -6.29 -5.61
C THR A 146 5.89 -6.81 -6.45
N GLY A 147 5.77 -8.14 -6.58
CA GLY A 147 4.72 -8.81 -7.36
C GLY A 147 4.88 -8.69 -8.87
N VAL A 148 5.96 -8.09 -9.35
CA VAL A 148 6.22 -7.93 -10.80
C VAL A 148 6.62 -9.28 -11.38
N PRO A 149 5.96 -9.75 -12.46
CA PRO A 149 6.37 -10.97 -13.16
C PRO A 149 7.80 -10.85 -13.67
N ALA A 150 8.53 -11.97 -13.68
CA ALA A 150 9.83 -12.02 -14.32
C ALA A 150 9.68 -11.71 -15.83
N PRO A 151 10.64 -10.98 -16.43
CA PRO A 151 10.64 -10.80 -17.88
C PRO A 151 10.68 -12.17 -18.58
N ALA A 152 9.87 -12.30 -19.63
CA ALA A 152 9.81 -13.51 -20.44
C ALA A 152 11.11 -13.74 -21.24
#